data_f55697f2c3c5209dcee024ab2eed4c99
#
_entry.id   f55697f2c3c5209dcee024ab2eed4c99
#
_cell.length_a   1.000
_cell.length_b   1.000
_cell.length_c   1.000
_cell.angle_alpha   90.00
_cell.angle_beta   90.00
_cell.angle_gamma   90.00
#
_symmetry.space_group_name_H-M   'P 1'
#
loop_
_entity.id
_entity.type
_entity.pdbx_description
1 polymer ?
#
loop_
_entity_poly.entity_id
_entity_poly.type
_entity_poly.pdbx_seq_one_letter_code
_entity_poly.pdbx_strand_id
1 'polypeptide(L)'
;HVTEEDFMYSLWSNYIYIHRELWHYSKKPFLFQALEIVSQVLTGFFGILLPAGILLFLEQSSGFSGFALGTLVLFLCYAVVFVSHTFLQSRNAWQYTEFRTDFFTRRLLCHFMQIDYAVLTEPKTLQLAEKAVGATCSNWVGVEGMFRYDVTIYSSFLGLILYAGLIVTVHPAIILLLLVLSVLQFLSYRRAASYEVRRRDDLSEIEVSQRYFQKQSYNTSAGKDIRLYQLNGWLDGVYRQLNKRYHKILFRIRSAYFANDLLTLTLQLLRDGICYGFLIYRLSHGTMTVSGFVLALGAVSGFSSYFNEITAALSKSVLCLEQIRWLREFFDLPFLSLIHISEP
;
A
#
# COMPACT_ATOMS: atom_id res chain seq x y z
N HIS A 1 15.77 18.67 8.19
CA HIS A 1 14.81 18.93 9.26
C HIS A 1 13.72 19.85 8.70
N VAL A 2 12.75 19.28 7.97
CA VAL A 2 11.47 19.92 7.77
C VAL A 2 10.71 19.63 9.06
N THR A 3 10.58 20.61 9.93
CA THR A 3 9.80 20.52 11.14
C THR A 3 8.31 20.46 10.76
N GLU A 4 7.50 19.67 11.49
CA GLU A 4 6.05 19.54 11.30
C GLU A 4 5.30 20.90 11.36
N GLU A 5 5.96 21.98 11.76
CA GLU A 5 5.39 23.33 11.92
C GLU A 5 5.13 24.09 10.61
N ASP A 6 5.68 23.64 9.47
CA ASP A 6 5.49 24.30 8.17
C ASP A 6 4.28 23.79 7.36
N PHE A 7 3.48 22.86 7.89
CA PHE A 7 2.38 22.24 7.15
C PHE A 7 1.01 22.68 7.66
N MET A 8 0.18 23.23 6.77
CA MET A 8 -1.18 23.67 7.08
C MET A 8 -2.08 22.53 7.61
N TYR A 9 -1.80 21.27 7.25
CA TYR A 9 -2.58 20.09 7.66
C TYR A 9 -1.67 18.93 8.10
N SER A 10 -1.91 18.42 9.33
CA SER A 10 -1.24 17.22 9.84
C SER A 10 -1.73 15.94 9.13
N LEU A 11 -0.89 14.88 9.12
CA LEU A 11 -1.26 13.57 8.54
C LEU A 11 -2.54 13.02 9.17
N TRP A 12 -2.69 13.15 10.48
CA TRP A 12 -3.89 12.72 11.20
C TRP A 12 -5.14 13.50 10.80
N SER A 13 -5.01 14.81 10.62
CA SER A 13 -6.09 15.65 10.09
C SER A 13 -6.54 15.22 8.69
N ASN A 14 -5.58 14.84 7.82
CA ASN A 14 -5.88 14.36 6.47
C ASN A 14 -6.58 12.99 6.49
N TYR A 15 -6.18 12.11 7.41
CA TYR A 15 -6.83 10.83 7.62
C TYR A 15 -8.30 11.00 8.03
N ILE A 16 -8.56 11.83 9.04
CA ILE A 16 -9.94 12.10 9.49
C ILE A 16 -10.76 12.76 8.37
N TYR A 17 -10.16 13.71 7.64
CA TYR A 17 -10.82 14.42 6.55
C TYR A 17 -11.33 13.45 5.49
N ILE A 18 -10.48 12.57 4.96
CA ILE A 18 -10.89 11.68 3.85
C ILE A 18 -11.96 10.68 4.28
N HIS A 19 -11.89 10.17 5.53
CA HIS A 19 -12.91 9.26 6.07
C HIS A 19 -14.23 9.98 6.32
N ARG A 20 -14.20 11.23 6.78
CA ARG A 20 -15.39 12.05 6.96
C ARG A 20 -16.07 12.35 5.62
N GLU A 21 -15.31 12.70 4.59
CA GLU A 21 -15.86 12.94 3.25
C GLU A 21 -16.50 11.67 2.67
N LEU A 22 -15.87 10.49 2.82
CA LEU A 22 -16.47 9.22 2.40
C LEU A 22 -17.76 8.92 3.17
N TRP A 23 -17.78 9.19 4.49
CA TRP A 23 -18.97 8.97 5.32
C TRP A 23 -20.15 9.85 4.90
N HIS A 24 -19.89 11.10 4.53
CA HIS A 24 -20.90 12.01 4.00
C HIS A 24 -21.38 11.59 2.60
N TYR A 25 -20.46 11.10 1.76
CA TYR A 25 -20.81 10.62 0.43
C TYR A 25 -21.65 9.34 0.48
N SER A 26 -21.18 8.34 1.22
CA SER A 26 -21.89 7.06 1.41
C SER A 26 -21.40 6.31 2.64
N LYS A 27 -22.31 5.69 3.39
CA LYS A 27 -21.99 4.83 4.53
C LYS A 27 -21.71 3.37 4.13
N LYS A 28 -22.15 2.96 2.93
CA LYS A 28 -22.04 1.58 2.44
C LYS A 28 -20.60 1.07 2.35
N PRO A 29 -19.60 1.87 1.87
CA PRO A 29 -18.22 1.42 1.79
C PRO A 29 -17.65 0.94 3.13
N PHE A 30 -18.02 1.57 4.25
CA PHE A 30 -17.51 1.17 5.58
C PHE A 30 -18.01 -0.21 6.00
N LEU A 31 -19.27 -0.54 5.73
CA LEU A 31 -19.81 -1.88 6.00
C LEU A 31 -19.11 -2.94 5.16
N PHE A 32 -19.01 -2.70 3.86
CA PHE A 32 -18.34 -3.63 2.95
C PHE A 32 -16.83 -3.76 3.25
N GLN A 33 -16.18 -2.68 3.69
CA GLN A 33 -14.78 -2.68 4.13
C GLN A 33 -14.59 -3.57 5.36
N ALA A 34 -15.47 -3.45 6.37
CA ALA A 34 -15.43 -4.30 7.56
C ALA A 34 -15.61 -5.78 7.20
N LEU A 35 -16.55 -6.09 6.30
CA LEU A 35 -16.75 -7.46 5.82
C LEU A 35 -15.57 -7.97 5.00
N GLU A 36 -14.95 -7.14 4.17
CA GLU A 36 -13.75 -7.48 3.41
C GLU A 36 -12.58 -7.79 4.33
N ILE A 37 -12.33 -6.97 5.35
CA ILE A 37 -11.29 -7.20 6.35
C ILE A 37 -11.45 -8.57 7.02
N VAL A 38 -12.65 -8.89 7.49
CA VAL A 38 -12.93 -10.18 8.12
C VAL A 38 -12.75 -11.33 7.13
N SER A 39 -13.29 -11.21 5.91
CA SER A 39 -13.19 -12.26 4.89
C SER A 39 -11.74 -12.48 4.43
N GLN A 40 -10.91 -11.44 4.36
CA GLN A 40 -9.49 -11.55 4.03
C GLN A 40 -8.72 -12.35 5.10
N VAL A 41 -8.96 -12.07 6.37
CA VAL A 41 -8.34 -12.81 7.48
C VAL A 41 -8.78 -14.26 7.48
N LEU A 42 -10.09 -14.51 7.28
CA LEU A 42 -10.62 -15.86 7.18
C LEU A 42 -10.02 -16.63 6.00
N THR A 43 -9.88 -16.01 4.85
CA THR A 43 -9.25 -16.62 3.66
C THR A 43 -7.82 -17.03 3.97
N GLY A 44 -7.02 -16.16 4.60
CA GLY A 44 -5.67 -16.46 5.05
C GLY A 44 -5.62 -17.63 6.06
N PHE A 45 -6.52 -17.61 7.04
CA PHE A 45 -6.64 -18.65 8.05
C PHE A 45 -7.01 -20.02 7.45
N PHE A 46 -8.03 -20.05 6.58
CA PHE A 46 -8.42 -21.28 5.88
C PHE A 46 -7.31 -21.81 4.96
N GLY A 47 -6.48 -20.94 4.38
CA GLY A 47 -5.31 -21.35 3.60
C GLY A 47 -4.32 -22.22 4.39
N ILE A 48 -4.21 -21.98 5.72
CA ILE A 48 -3.37 -22.79 6.62
C ILE A 48 -4.16 -23.95 7.22
N LEU A 49 -5.43 -23.72 7.55
CA LEU A 49 -6.28 -24.75 8.14
C LEU A 49 -6.55 -25.90 7.17
N LEU A 50 -6.62 -25.64 5.86
CA LEU A 50 -6.94 -26.64 4.84
C LEU A 50 -5.92 -27.79 4.82
N PRO A 51 -4.60 -27.57 4.65
CA PRO A 51 -3.63 -28.65 4.67
C PRO A 51 -3.55 -29.34 6.05
N ALA A 52 -3.63 -28.58 7.14
CA ALA A 52 -3.64 -29.14 8.50
C ALA A 52 -4.89 -29.99 8.78
N GLY A 53 -6.06 -29.52 8.32
CA GLY A 53 -7.33 -30.24 8.47
C GLY A 53 -7.40 -31.54 7.65
N ILE A 54 -6.85 -31.52 6.43
CA ILE A 54 -6.73 -32.77 5.63
C ILE A 54 -5.91 -33.81 6.36
N LEU A 55 -4.77 -33.41 6.94
CA LEU A 55 -3.94 -34.31 7.74
C LEU A 55 -4.66 -34.80 9.01
N LEU A 56 -5.39 -33.90 9.69
CA LEU A 56 -6.17 -34.28 10.86
C LEU A 56 -7.23 -35.34 10.53
N PHE A 57 -7.96 -35.17 9.42
CA PHE A 57 -8.92 -36.18 8.98
C PHE A 57 -8.26 -37.48 8.58
N LEU A 58 -7.05 -37.44 8.02
CA LEU A 58 -6.28 -38.66 7.71
C LEU A 58 -5.83 -39.37 8.98
N GLU A 59 -5.43 -38.65 10.02
CA GLU A 59 -5.02 -39.18 11.32
C GLU A 59 -6.19 -39.79 12.10
N GLN A 60 -7.40 -39.23 12.00
CA GLN A 60 -8.56 -39.59 12.82
C GLN A 60 -9.56 -40.52 12.14
N SER A 61 -9.59 -40.56 10.78
CA SER A 61 -10.62 -41.30 10.08
C SER A 61 -10.34 -42.81 10.05
N SER A 62 -11.33 -43.58 10.48
CA SER A 62 -11.31 -45.05 10.41
C SER A 62 -11.72 -45.61 9.04
N GLY A 63 -11.96 -44.74 8.04
CA GLY A 63 -12.36 -45.18 6.69
C GLY A 63 -12.31 -44.04 5.66
N PHE A 64 -12.15 -44.44 4.38
CA PHE A 64 -12.04 -43.51 3.24
C PHE A 64 -13.23 -42.58 3.10
N SER A 65 -14.45 -43.02 3.39
CA SER A 65 -15.67 -42.18 3.29
C SER A 65 -15.69 -41.03 4.27
N GLY A 66 -15.25 -41.25 5.52
CA GLY A 66 -15.17 -40.19 6.53
C GLY A 66 -14.10 -39.13 6.19
N PHE A 67 -12.94 -39.57 5.75
CA PHE A 67 -11.88 -38.69 5.23
C PHE A 67 -12.35 -37.86 4.05
N ALA A 68 -12.95 -38.48 3.03
CA ALA A 68 -13.41 -37.81 1.83
C ALA A 68 -14.50 -36.76 2.14
N LEU A 69 -15.46 -37.10 3.00
CA LEU A 69 -16.53 -36.20 3.40
C LEU A 69 -15.97 -34.97 4.18
N GLY A 70 -15.11 -35.21 5.17
CA GLY A 70 -14.51 -34.15 5.97
C GLY A 70 -13.70 -33.17 5.13
N THR A 71 -12.87 -33.71 4.23
CA THR A 71 -12.06 -32.92 3.30
C THR A 71 -12.94 -32.12 2.34
N LEU A 72 -14.02 -32.72 1.80
CA LEU A 72 -14.96 -32.03 0.92
C LEU A 72 -15.65 -30.88 1.62
N VAL A 73 -16.14 -31.09 2.86
CA VAL A 73 -16.79 -30.01 3.64
C VAL A 73 -15.82 -28.87 3.91
N LEU A 74 -14.58 -29.18 4.33
CA LEU A 74 -13.56 -28.16 4.57
C LEU A 74 -13.26 -27.34 3.31
N PHE A 75 -13.14 -28.01 2.17
CA PHE A 75 -12.91 -27.35 0.88
C PHE A 75 -14.08 -26.48 0.46
N LEU A 76 -15.32 -26.93 0.64
CA LEU A 76 -16.52 -26.13 0.35
C LEU A 76 -16.60 -24.90 1.24
N CYS A 77 -16.30 -25.03 2.55
CA CYS A 77 -16.23 -23.89 3.45
C CYS A 77 -15.19 -22.85 2.99
N TYR A 78 -13.98 -23.31 2.63
CA TYR A 78 -12.95 -22.44 2.08
C TYR A 78 -13.40 -21.76 0.78
N ALA A 79 -14.01 -22.50 -0.14
CA ALA A 79 -14.51 -21.96 -1.41
C ALA A 79 -15.56 -20.85 -1.19
N VAL A 80 -16.49 -21.01 -0.24
CA VAL A 80 -17.50 -20.01 0.11
C VAL A 80 -16.83 -18.74 0.64
N VAL A 81 -15.86 -18.89 1.57
CA VAL A 81 -15.12 -17.75 2.14
C VAL A 81 -14.32 -17.03 1.06
N PHE A 82 -13.62 -17.77 0.21
CA PHE A 82 -12.81 -17.21 -0.88
C PHE A 82 -13.63 -16.44 -1.91
N VAL A 83 -14.76 -17.02 -2.35
CA VAL A 83 -15.68 -16.35 -3.29
C VAL A 83 -16.29 -15.09 -2.66
N SER A 84 -16.69 -15.18 -1.39
CA SER A 84 -17.22 -14.04 -0.64
C SER A 84 -16.19 -12.92 -0.53
N HIS A 85 -14.93 -13.25 -0.22
CA HIS A 85 -13.84 -12.29 -0.16
C HIS A 85 -13.60 -11.62 -1.51
N THR A 86 -13.51 -12.39 -2.59
CA THR A 86 -13.29 -11.85 -3.95
C THR A 86 -14.43 -10.91 -4.37
N PHE A 87 -15.67 -11.26 -4.04
CA PHE A 87 -16.84 -10.42 -4.30
C PHE A 87 -16.77 -9.09 -3.52
N LEU A 88 -16.47 -9.15 -2.22
CA LEU A 88 -16.37 -7.98 -1.36
C LEU A 88 -15.23 -7.06 -1.80
N GLN A 89 -14.07 -7.60 -2.12
CA GLN A 89 -12.92 -6.87 -2.63
C GLN A 89 -13.25 -6.13 -3.93
N SER A 90 -13.90 -6.81 -4.88
CA SER A 90 -14.29 -6.21 -6.15
C SER A 90 -15.33 -5.12 -5.94
N ARG A 91 -16.28 -5.33 -5.03
CA ARG A 91 -17.33 -4.36 -4.71
C ARG A 91 -16.77 -3.10 -4.05
N ASN A 92 -15.87 -3.25 -3.09
CA ASN A 92 -15.17 -2.13 -2.45
C ASN A 92 -14.30 -1.37 -3.42
N ALA A 93 -13.53 -2.07 -4.25
CA ALA A 93 -12.71 -1.45 -5.28
C ALA A 93 -13.53 -0.53 -6.18
N TRP A 94 -14.73 -0.97 -6.59
CA TRP A 94 -15.65 -0.16 -7.38
C TRP A 94 -16.12 1.09 -6.61
N GLN A 95 -16.52 0.94 -5.35
CA GLN A 95 -17.03 2.06 -4.54
C GLN A 95 -15.94 3.12 -4.27
N TYR A 96 -14.70 2.70 -4.04
CA TYR A 96 -13.58 3.64 -3.86
C TYR A 96 -13.24 4.36 -5.16
N THR A 97 -13.31 3.67 -6.30
CA THR A 97 -13.12 4.29 -7.62
C THR A 97 -14.24 5.30 -7.91
N GLU A 98 -15.49 4.95 -7.64
CA GLU A 98 -16.65 5.84 -7.77
C GLU A 98 -16.47 7.10 -6.91
N PHE A 99 -16.13 6.95 -5.63
CA PHE A 99 -15.86 8.07 -4.74
C PHE A 99 -14.73 8.97 -5.23
N ARG A 100 -13.63 8.40 -5.71
CA ARG A 100 -12.52 9.17 -6.28
C ARG A 100 -12.94 9.94 -7.53
N THR A 101 -13.64 9.30 -8.45
CA THR A 101 -13.99 9.90 -9.76
C THR A 101 -15.18 10.86 -9.65
N ASP A 102 -16.29 10.45 -9.03
CA ASP A 102 -17.51 11.26 -9.00
C ASP A 102 -17.45 12.37 -7.97
N PHE A 103 -16.81 12.14 -6.83
CA PHE A 103 -16.73 13.15 -5.80
C PHE A 103 -15.49 14.02 -5.93
N PHE A 104 -14.28 13.43 -5.85
CA PHE A 104 -13.06 14.24 -5.80
C PHE A 104 -12.62 14.77 -7.16
N THR A 105 -12.62 13.95 -8.21
CA THR A 105 -12.19 14.43 -9.53
C THR A 105 -13.15 15.48 -10.06
N ARG A 106 -14.47 15.28 -9.90
CA ARG A 106 -15.47 16.30 -10.28
C ARG A 106 -15.29 17.58 -9.45
N ARG A 107 -15.14 17.48 -8.13
CA ARG A 107 -14.91 18.63 -7.26
C ARG A 107 -13.63 19.39 -7.64
N LEU A 108 -12.56 18.66 -7.98
CA LEU A 108 -11.31 19.23 -8.43
C LEU A 108 -11.49 20.03 -9.74
N LEU A 109 -12.18 19.46 -10.73
CA LEU A 109 -12.46 20.14 -12.00
C LEU A 109 -13.33 21.39 -11.79
N CYS A 110 -14.39 21.31 -10.96
CA CYS A 110 -15.20 22.48 -10.64
C CYS A 110 -14.39 23.58 -9.95
N HIS A 111 -13.52 23.20 -9.03
CA HIS A 111 -12.67 24.16 -8.32
C HIS A 111 -11.68 24.86 -9.27
N PHE A 112 -11.04 24.12 -10.21
CA PHE A 112 -10.21 24.70 -11.26
C PHE A 112 -10.92 25.77 -12.09
N MET A 113 -12.22 25.57 -12.38
CA MET A 113 -13.00 26.51 -13.16
C MET A 113 -13.40 27.76 -12.38
N GLN A 114 -13.32 27.71 -11.05
CA GLN A 114 -13.80 28.78 -10.15
C GLN A 114 -12.66 29.59 -9.50
N ILE A 115 -11.41 29.09 -9.57
CA ILE A 115 -10.23 29.79 -9.04
C ILE A 115 -9.97 31.05 -9.85
N ASP A 116 -9.50 32.09 -9.18
CA ASP A 116 -9.02 33.32 -9.83
C ASP A 116 -7.88 33.01 -10.80
N TYR A 117 -8.00 33.51 -12.02
CA TYR A 117 -7.01 33.31 -13.07
C TYR A 117 -5.61 33.83 -12.67
N ALA A 118 -5.53 34.96 -11.95
CA ALA A 118 -4.28 35.52 -11.47
C ALA A 118 -3.58 34.55 -10.51
N VAL A 119 -4.34 33.93 -9.59
CA VAL A 119 -3.82 32.92 -8.65
C VAL A 119 -3.43 31.64 -9.39
N LEU A 120 -4.23 31.21 -10.36
CA LEU A 120 -3.98 29.96 -11.10
C LEU A 120 -2.71 30.04 -11.96
N THR A 121 -2.33 31.23 -12.44
CA THR A 121 -1.12 31.43 -13.27
C THR A 121 0.18 31.49 -12.47
N GLU A 122 0.11 31.58 -11.14
CA GLU A 122 1.29 31.54 -10.30
C GLU A 122 2.01 30.20 -10.38
N PRO A 123 3.35 30.16 -10.54
CA PRO A 123 4.11 28.92 -10.66
C PRO A 123 3.91 27.95 -9.48
N LYS A 124 3.75 28.48 -8.26
CA LYS A 124 3.50 27.67 -7.05
C LYS A 124 2.13 27.01 -7.09
N THR A 125 1.11 27.73 -7.51
CA THR A 125 -0.27 27.23 -7.65
C THR A 125 -0.36 26.17 -8.73
N LEU A 126 0.32 26.36 -9.88
CA LEU A 126 0.39 25.34 -10.93
C LEU A 126 1.03 24.04 -10.43
N GLN A 127 2.11 24.12 -9.65
CA GLN A 127 2.73 22.96 -9.05
C GLN A 127 1.82 22.25 -8.04
N LEU A 128 1.10 23.03 -7.20
CA LEU A 128 0.13 22.50 -6.25
C LEU A 128 -1.02 21.82 -6.99
N ALA A 129 -1.52 22.42 -8.05
CA ALA A 129 -2.55 21.88 -8.92
C ALA A 129 -2.14 20.51 -9.53
N GLU A 130 -0.91 20.41 -10.06
CA GLU A 130 -0.39 19.12 -10.56
C GLU A 130 -0.32 18.05 -9.47
N LYS A 131 0.11 18.42 -8.26
CA LYS A 131 0.14 17.50 -7.11
C LYS A 131 -1.26 17.09 -6.68
N ALA A 132 -2.22 18.00 -6.66
CA ALA A 132 -3.62 17.74 -6.33
C ALA A 132 -4.28 16.80 -7.35
N VAL A 133 -4.03 17.00 -8.66
CA VAL A 133 -4.46 16.06 -9.70
C VAL A 133 -3.85 14.69 -9.47
N GLY A 134 -2.57 14.61 -9.10
CA GLY A 134 -1.88 13.36 -8.78
C GLY A 134 -2.57 12.54 -7.69
N ALA A 135 -3.23 13.20 -6.71
CA ALA A 135 -3.97 12.53 -5.63
C ALA A 135 -5.25 11.80 -6.11
N THR A 136 -5.75 12.11 -7.32
CA THR A 136 -6.98 11.54 -7.88
C THR A 136 -6.75 10.73 -9.17
N CYS A 137 -5.50 10.56 -9.62
CA CYS A 137 -5.22 9.97 -10.95
C CYS A 137 -5.15 8.43 -10.97
N SER A 138 -5.01 7.76 -9.84
CA SER A 138 -4.79 6.30 -9.79
C SER A 138 -5.49 5.66 -8.60
N ASN A 139 -5.73 4.35 -8.70
CA ASN A 139 -6.35 3.52 -7.66
C ASN A 139 -5.41 3.09 -6.52
N TRP A 140 -4.10 3.34 -6.65
CA TRP A 140 -3.09 3.00 -5.64
C TRP A 140 -2.42 4.20 -4.99
N VAL A 141 -2.91 5.41 -5.26
CA VAL A 141 -2.37 6.67 -4.72
C VAL A 141 -3.51 7.56 -4.19
N GLY A 142 -3.14 8.52 -3.36
CA GLY A 142 -4.04 9.56 -2.86
C GLY A 142 -5.33 9.02 -2.26
N VAL A 143 -6.44 9.49 -2.79
CA VAL A 143 -7.80 9.25 -2.24
C VAL A 143 -8.16 7.76 -2.20
N GLU A 144 -8.09 7.06 -3.34
CA GLU A 144 -8.47 5.65 -3.41
C GLU A 144 -7.43 4.75 -2.75
N GLY A 145 -6.14 5.05 -2.93
CA GLY A 145 -5.05 4.30 -2.33
C GLY A 145 -5.14 4.22 -0.82
N MET A 146 -5.56 5.30 -0.16
CA MET A 146 -5.71 5.34 1.31
C MET A 146 -6.64 4.23 1.81
N PHE A 147 -7.85 4.10 1.25
CA PHE A 147 -8.82 3.08 1.67
C PHE A 147 -8.35 1.65 1.38
N ARG A 148 -7.61 1.44 0.29
CA ARG A 148 -7.02 0.12 -0.03
C ARG A 148 -5.96 -0.28 0.99
N TYR A 149 -5.11 0.67 1.41
CA TYR A 149 -4.11 0.41 2.45
C TYR A 149 -4.74 0.25 3.83
N ASP A 150 -5.85 0.93 4.12
CA ASP A 150 -6.61 0.71 5.36
C ASP A 150 -7.10 -0.73 5.47
N VAL A 151 -7.70 -1.29 4.42
CA VAL A 151 -8.11 -2.70 4.41
C VAL A 151 -6.91 -3.60 4.73
N THR A 152 -5.77 -3.37 4.07
CA THR A 152 -4.56 -4.14 4.32
C THR A 152 -4.04 -3.99 5.76
N ILE A 153 -4.02 -2.78 6.31
CA ILE A 153 -3.55 -2.52 7.68
C ILE A 153 -4.45 -3.22 8.71
N TYR A 154 -5.76 -3.04 8.60
CA TYR A 154 -6.71 -3.61 9.57
C TYR A 154 -6.81 -5.13 9.45
N SER A 155 -6.83 -5.69 8.24
CA SER A 155 -6.84 -7.15 8.04
C SER A 155 -5.56 -7.79 8.54
N SER A 156 -4.40 -7.19 8.23
CA SER A 156 -3.12 -7.72 8.68
C SER A 156 -2.95 -7.59 10.20
N PHE A 157 -3.46 -6.54 10.82
CA PHE A 157 -3.47 -6.40 12.29
C PHE A 157 -4.34 -7.49 12.94
N LEU A 158 -5.55 -7.71 12.44
CA LEU A 158 -6.44 -8.76 12.91
C LEU A 158 -5.83 -10.16 12.69
N GLY A 159 -5.20 -10.37 11.51
CA GLY A 159 -4.47 -11.58 11.20
C GLY A 159 -3.31 -11.83 12.17
N LEU A 160 -2.51 -10.81 12.49
CA LEU A 160 -1.43 -10.92 13.49
C LEU A 160 -1.94 -11.41 14.84
N ILE A 161 -3.06 -10.86 15.34
CA ILE A 161 -3.67 -11.27 16.61
C ILE A 161 -4.09 -12.75 16.54
N LEU A 162 -4.75 -13.14 15.47
CA LEU A 162 -5.21 -14.51 15.27
C LEU A 162 -4.03 -15.51 15.23
N TYR A 163 -3.01 -15.21 14.43
CA TYR A 163 -1.84 -16.08 14.31
C TYR A 163 -0.97 -16.09 15.57
N ALA A 164 -0.84 -14.95 16.26
CA ALA A 164 -0.21 -14.91 17.57
C ALA A 164 -0.94 -15.83 18.58
N GLY A 165 -2.27 -15.80 18.59
CA GLY A 165 -3.07 -16.71 19.41
C GLY A 165 -2.78 -18.17 19.12
N LEU A 166 -2.70 -18.56 17.83
CA LEU A 166 -2.32 -19.93 17.44
C LEU A 166 -0.91 -20.31 17.90
N ILE A 167 0.07 -19.42 17.75
CA ILE A 167 1.45 -19.70 18.11
C ILE A 167 1.62 -19.83 19.63
N VAL A 168 0.86 -19.08 20.44
CA VAL A 168 0.88 -19.20 21.92
C VAL A 168 0.51 -20.61 22.34
N THR A 169 -0.44 -21.25 21.69
CA THR A 169 -0.86 -22.64 22.03
C THR A 169 0.25 -23.66 21.78
N VAL A 170 1.20 -23.35 20.88
CA VAL A 170 2.36 -24.19 20.60
C VAL A 170 3.46 -23.94 21.62
N HIS A 171 3.98 -22.73 21.68
CA HIS A 171 4.98 -22.31 22.66
C HIS A 171 5.14 -20.78 22.69
N PRO A 172 5.03 -20.10 23.85
CA PRO A 172 5.09 -18.64 23.92
C PRO A 172 6.45 -18.05 23.53
N ALA A 173 7.56 -18.80 23.67
CA ALA A 173 8.89 -18.31 23.28
C ALA A 173 9.02 -18.07 21.77
N ILE A 174 8.23 -18.76 20.94
CA ILE A 174 8.22 -18.54 19.50
C ILE A 174 7.73 -17.12 19.17
N ILE A 175 6.70 -16.63 19.87
CA ILE A 175 6.20 -15.26 19.67
C ILE A 175 7.28 -14.24 20.00
N LEU A 176 8.01 -14.43 21.10
CA LEU A 176 9.09 -13.51 21.47
C LEU A 176 10.17 -13.45 20.36
N LEU A 177 10.55 -14.62 19.84
CA LEU A 177 11.49 -14.71 18.71
C LEU A 177 10.95 -13.95 17.49
N LEU A 178 9.69 -14.21 17.11
CA LEU A 178 9.04 -13.56 15.96
C LEU A 178 8.98 -12.04 16.13
N LEU A 179 8.62 -11.54 17.30
CA LEU A 179 8.57 -10.11 17.60
C LEU A 179 9.96 -9.47 17.48
N VAL A 180 11.00 -10.08 18.06
CA VAL A 180 12.37 -9.55 17.99
C VAL A 180 12.83 -9.48 16.53
N LEU A 181 12.64 -10.54 15.74
CA LEU A 181 13.05 -10.56 14.34
C LEU A 181 12.23 -9.56 13.50
N SER A 182 10.93 -9.42 13.77
CA SER A 182 10.08 -8.44 13.10
C SER A 182 10.49 -7.00 13.40
N VAL A 183 10.87 -6.70 14.64
CA VAL A 183 11.41 -5.37 15.00
C VAL A 183 12.73 -5.09 14.26
N LEU A 184 13.61 -6.07 14.16
CA LEU A 184 14.86 -5.91 13.39
C LEU A 184 14.61 -5.65 11.91
N GLN A 185 13.64 -6.36 11.29
CA GLN A 185 13.21 -6.12 9.91
C GLN A 185 12.63 -4.72 9.75
N PHE A 186 11.77 -4.28 10.65
CA PHE A 186 11.19 -2.93 10.64
C PHE A 186 12.27 -1.85 10.73
N LEU A 187 13.24 -1.99 11.62
CA LEU A 187 14.34 -1.03 11.77
C LEU A 187 15.21 -0.94 10.50
N SER A 188 15.46 -2.07 9.85
CA SER A 188 16.19 -2.12 8.57
C SER A 188 15.40 -1.42 7.46
N TYR A 189 14.11 -1.75 7.32
CA TYR A 189 13.23 -1.13 6.35
C TYR A 189 13.15 0.40 6.55
N ARG A 190 12.99 0.84 7.80
CA ARG A 190 12.96 2.27 8.15
C ARG A 190 14.23 3.01 7.73
N ARG A 191 15.40 2.35 7.82
CA ARG A 191 16.68 2.93 7.34
C ARG A 191 16.69 3.12 5.83
N ALA A 192 16.24 2.11 5.07
CA ALA A 192 16.13 2.19 3.60
C ALA A 192 15.12 3.27 3.17
N ALA A 193 13.94 3.32 3.80
CA ALA A 193 12.93 4.33 3.54
C ALA A 193 13.43 5.76 3.87
N SER A 194 14.13 5.95 5.00
CA SER A 194 14.72 7.25 5.35
C SER A 194 15.80 7.68 4.35
N TYR A 195 16.53 6.74 3.77
CA TYR A 195 17.51 7.05 2.73
C TYR A 195 16.81 7.53 1.44
N GLU A 196 15.72 6.90 1.04
CA GLU A 196 14.89 7.34 -0.10
C GLU A 196 14.35 8.76 0.12
N VAL A 197 13.74 9.02 1.30
CA VAL A 197 13.18 10.33 1.64
C VAL A 197 14.23 11.44 1.50
N ARG A 198 15.46 11.22 1.99
CA ARG A 198 16.55 12.20 1.86
C ARG A 198 17.00 12.47 0.43
N ARG A 199 16.71 11.56 -0.51
CA ARG A 199 17.06 11.68 -1.93
C ARG A 199 15.87 12.07 -2.79
N ARG A 200 14.71 12.26 -2.20
CA ARG A 200 13.47 12.55 -2.92
C ARG A 200 13.52 13.90 -3.64
N ASP A 201 14.14 14.89 -3.02
CA ASP A 201 14.27 16.22 -3.61
C ASP A 201 15.16 16.17 -4.86
N ASP A 202 16.31 15.48 -4.79
CA ASP A 202 17.20 15.26 -5.93
C ASP A 202 16.48 14.57 -7.11
N LEU A 203 15.61 13.58 -6.81
CA LEU A 203 14.82 12.88 -7.82
C LEU A 203 13.74 13.78 -8.42
N SER A 204 13.00 14.51 -7.57
CA SER A 204 11.90 15.35 -8.01
C SER A 204 12.36 16.48 -8.94
N GLU A 205 13.53 17.07 -8.69
CA GLU A 205 14.13 18.08 -9.59
C GLU A 205 14.36 17.51 -10.99
N ILE A 206 14.92 16.29 -11.05
CA ILE A 206 15.17 15.62 -12.35
C ILE A 206 13.86 15.23 -13.03
N GLU A 207 12.89 14.72 -12.28
CA GLU A 207 11.56 14.36 -12.79
C GLU A 207 10.80 15.57 -13.36
N VAL A 208 10.88 16.72 -12.73
CA VAL A 208 10.32 17.98 -13.24
C VAL A 208 10.99 18.34 -14.56
N SER A 209 12.33 18.27 -14.63
CA SER A 209 13.08 18.55 -15.86
C SER A 209 12.73 17.56 -16.99
N GLN A 210 12.58 16.26 -16.66
CA GLN A 210 12.15 15.25 -17.64
C GLN A 210 10.73 15.49 -18.15
N ARG A 211 9.79 15.83 -17.27
CA ARG A 211 8.40 16.15 -17.65
C ARG A 211 8.32 17.39 -18.54
N TYR A 212 9.04 18.44 -18.18
CA TYR A 212 9.14 19.64 -19.02
C TYR A 212 9.64 19.29 -20.40
N PHE A 213 10.71 18.52 -20.47
CA PHE A 213 11.32 18.08 -21.73
C PHE A 213 10.35 17.24 -22.56
N GLN A 214 9.66 16.29 -21.96
CA GLN A 214 8.63 15.48 -22.63
C GLN A 214 7.49 16.35 -23.17
N LYS A 215 6.98 17.28 -22.35
CA LYS A 215 5.90 18.20 -22.74
C LYS A 215 6.30 19.05 -23.96
N GLN A 216 7.52 19.58 -23.97
CA GLN A 216 8.03 20.33 -25.12
C GLN A 216 8.25 19.47 -26.37
N SER A 217 8.74 18.25 -26.20
CA SER A 217 8.97 17.32 -27.32
C SER A 217 7.66 16.85 -27.99
N TYR A 218 6.56 16.75 -27.22
CA TYR A 218 5.24 16.41 -27.76
C TYR A 218 4.43 17.63 -28.23
N ASN A 219 4.95 18.84 -28.06
CA ASN A 219 4.28 20.04 -28.51
C ASN A 219 4.31 20.15 -30.04
N THR A 220 3.14 20.04 -30.66
CA THR A 220 3.00 20.10 -32.14
C THR A 220 3.44 21.43 -32.70
N SER A 221 3.32 22.54 -31.97
CA SER A 221 3.81 23.88 -32.42
C SER A 221 5.32 23.94 -32.52
N ALA A 222 6.06 23.27 -31.65
CA ALA A 222 7.51 23.16 -31.69
C ALA A 222 8.01 22.14 -32.71
N GLY A 223 7.16 21.25 -33.22
CA GLY A 223 7.53 20.16 -34.12
C GLY A 223 8.10 20.63 -35.45
N LYS A 224 7.68 21.80 -35.95
CA LYS A 224 8.22 22.42 -37.18
C LYS A 224 9.65 22.89 -36.93
N ASP A 225 9.90 23.58 -35.85
CA ASP A 225 11.22 24.13 -35.50
C ASP A 225 12.23 23.02 -35.18
N ILE A 226 11.80 21.99 -34.45
CA ILE A 226 12.62 20.81 -34.15
C ILE A 226 13.12 20.15 -35.48
N ARG A 227 12.27 20.04 -36.50
CA ARG A 227 12.62 19.46 -37.79
C ARG A 227 13.48 20.40 -38.62
N LEU A 228 13.12 21.69 -38.67
CA LEU A 228 13.82 22.70 -39.45
C LEU A 228 15.27 22.89 -38.96
N TYR A 229 15.47 22.95 -37.66
CA TYR A 229 16.79 23.12 -37.05
C TYR A 229 17.49 21.80 -36.71
N GLN A 230 16.90 20.63 -37.06
CA GLN A 230 17.44 19.29 -36.79
C GLN A 230 17.84 19.07 -35.32
N LEU A 231 17.00 19.56 -34.38
CA LEU A 231 17.28 19.55 -32.96
C LEU A 231 17.10 18.16 -32.29
N ASN A 232 16.62 17.16 -33.02
CA ASN A 232 16.38 15.81 -32.54
C ASN A 232 17.60 15.16 -31.84
N GLY A 233 18.80 15.31 -32.42
CA GLY A 233 20.03 14.76 -31.85
C GLY A 233 20.43 15.45 -30.51
N TRP A 234 20.28 16.78 -30.47
CA TRP A 234 20.52 17.54 -29.24
C TRP A 234 19.51 17.20 -28.14
N LEU A 235 18.24 17.13 -28.49
CA LEU A 235 17.15 16.76 -27.57
C LEU A 235 17.39 15.36 -26.97
N ASP A 236 17.74 14.37 -27.82
CA ASP A 236 18.08 13.03 -27.35
C ASP A 236 19.29 13.02 -26.41
N GLY A 237 20.32 13.82 -26.74
CA GLY A 237 21.49 13.98 -25.85
C GLY A 237 21.16 14.53 -24.47
N VAL A 238 20.34 15.57 -24.41
CA VAL A 238 19.86 16.16 -23.13
C VAL A 238 19.04 15.14 -22.33
N TYR A 239 18.10 14.46 -22.99
CA TYR A 239 17.26 13.45 -22.33
C TYR A 239 18.09 12.28 -21.78
N ARG A 240 19.06 11.78 -22.55
CA ARG A 240 20.01 10.75 -22.08
C ARG A 240 20.82 11.20 -20.87
N GLN A 241 21.23 12.46 -20.84
CA GLN A 241 21.98 13.01 -19.69
C GLN A 241 21.11 13.08 -18.43
N LEU A 242 19.85 13.53 -18.55
CA LEU A 242 18.87 13.53 -17.46
C LEU A 242 18.61 12.10 -16.96
N ASN A 243 18.39 11.17 -17.88
CA ASN A 243 18.18 9.75 -17.55
C ASN A 243 19.39 9.14 -16.81
N LYS A 244 20.60 9.43 -17.22
CA LYS A 244 21.82 8.95 -16.53
C LYS A 244 21.88 9.45 -15.08
N ARG A 245 21.53 10.72 -14.83
CA ARG A 245 21.47 11.28 -13.48
C ARG A 245 20.37 10.61 -12.65
N TYR A 246 19.18 10.46 -13.21
CA TYR A 246 18.03 9.81 -12.60
C TYR A 246 18.36 8.36 -12.18
N HIS A 247 18.87 7.57 -13.12
CA HIS A 247 19.22 6.18 -12.86
C HIS A 247 20.34 6.03 -11.82
N LYS A 248 21.30 6.95 -11.76
CA LYS A 248 22.36 6.93 -10.75
C LYS A 248 21.81 7.09 -9.33
N ILE A 249 20.85 7.99 -9.14
CA ILE A 249 20.20 8.20 -7.84
C ILE A 249 19.28 7.01 -7.52
N LEU A 250 18.46 6.60 -8.48
CA LEU A 250 17.55 5.48 -8.35
C LEU A 250 18.30 4.18 -8.00
N PHE A 251 19.44 3.91 -8.64
CA PHE A 251 20.27 2.75 -8.34
C PHE A 251 20.74 2.73 -6.88
N ARG A 252 21.15 3.88 -6.33
CA ARG A 252 21.56 3.98 -4.92
C ARG A 252 20.40 3.71 -3.96
N ILE A 253 19.22 4.23 -4.27
CA ILE A 253 18.00 3.97 -3.48
C ILE A 253 17.65 2.49 -3.55
N ARG A 254 17.64 1.91 -4.75
CA ARG A 254 17.35 0.48 -4.95
C ARG A 254 18.38 -0.43 -4.29
N SER A 255 19.67 -0.03 -4.26
CA SER A 255 20.71 -0.78 -3.54
C SER A 255 20.48 -0.79 -2.03
N ALA A 256 19.96 0.31 -1.45
CA ALA A 256 19.60 0.34 -0.03
C ALA A 256 18.42 -0.60 0.27
N TYR A 257 17.40 -0.64 -0.59
CA TYR A 257 16.30 -1.60 -0.46
C TYR A 257 16.78 -3.04 -0.69
N PHE A 258 17.65 -3.28 -1.66
CA PHE A 258 18.21 -4.61 -1.89
C PHE A 258 18.99 -5.13 -0.66
N ALA A 259 19.78 -4.27 -0.01
CA ALA A 259 20.46 -4.62 1.24
C ALA A 259 19.46 -4.97 2.36
N ASN A 260 18.35 -4.21 2.45
CA ASN A 260 17.25 -4.54 3.36
C ASN A 260 16.59 -5.89 3.03
N ASP A 261 16.35 -6.18 1.75
CA ASP A 261 15.73 -7.43 1.31
C ASP A 261 16.62 -8.63 1.59
N LEU A 262 17.96 -8.50 1.39
CA LEU A 262 18.91 -9.54 1.78
C LEU A 262 18.90 -9.80 3.29
N LEU A 263 18.91 -8.75 4.12
CA LEU A 263 18.78 -8.90 5.56
C LEU A 263 17.48 -9.58 5.95
N THR A 264 16.37 -9.15 5.34
CA THR A 264 15.04 -9.73 5.59
C THR A 264 15.01 -11.21 5.25
N LEU A 265 15.54 -11.61 4.09
CA LEU A 265 15.66 -13.03 3.70
C LEU A 265 16.52 -13.83 4.68
N THR A 266 17.66 -13.27 5.13
CA THR A 266 18.54 -13.91 6.10
C THR A 266 17.82 -14.13 7.44
N LEU A 267 17.11 -13.11 7.92
CA LEU A 267 16.31 -13.20 9.15
C LEU A 267 15.15 -14.19 9.02
N GLN A 268 14.53 -14.27 7.84
CA GLN A 268 13.49 -15.27 7.56
C GLN A 268 14.04 -16.69 7.58
N LEU A 269 15.17 -16.95 6.93
CA LEU A 269 15.85 -18.25 6.97
C LEU A 269 16.23 -18.67 8.38
N LEU A 270 16.79 -17.74 9.17
CA LEU A 270 17.13 -17.99 10.58
C LEU A 270 15.89 -18.32 11.40
N ARG A 271 14.81 -17.56 11.23
CA ARG A 271 13.51 -17.80 11.86
C ARG A 271 12.97 -19.19 11.50
N ASP A 272 12.92 -19.50 10.22
CA ASP A 272 12.36 -20.75 9.74
C ASP A 272 13.21 -21.94 10.22
N GLY A 273 14.53 -21.82 10.20
CA GLY A 273 15.43 -22.83 10.74
C GLY A 273 15.21 -23.10 12.23
N ILE A 274 15.10 -22.06 13.04
CA ILE A 274 14.86 -22.20 14.49
C ILE A 274 13.46 -22.77 14.75
N CYS A 275 12.42 -22.19 14.12
CA CYS A 275 11.04 -22.64 14.33
C CYS A 275 10.83 -24.08 13.84
N TYR A 276 11.29 -24.40 12.64
CA TYR A 276 11.14 -25.75 12.08
C TYR A 276 11.94 -26.76 12.89
N GLY A 277 13.18 -26.44 13.28
CA GLY A 277 13.98 -27.31 14.14
C GLY A 277 13.28 -27.61 15.47
N PHE A 278 12.69 -26.58 16.11
CA PHE A 278 11.92 -26.76 17.34
C PHE A 278 10.65 -27.59 17.14
N LEU A 279 9.90 -27.34 16.06
CA LEU A 279 8.67 -28.08 15.76
C LEU A 279 8.95 -29.53 15.40
N ILE A 280 10.03 -29.82 14.64
CA ILE A 280 10.49 -31.17 14.34
C ILE A 280 10.91 -31.91 15.61
N TYR A 281 11.63 -31.22 16.51
CA TYR A 281 12.00 -31.78 17.80
C TYR A 281 10.75 -32.20 18.61
N ARG A 282 9.73 -31.37 18.67
CA ARG A 282 8.47 -31.71 19.37
C ARG A 282 7.71 -32.85 18.70
N LEU A 283 7.70 -32.89 17.37
CA LEU A 283 7.06 -33.96 16.61
C LEU A 283 7.77 -35.30 16.85
N SER A 284 9.10 -35.35 16.84
CA SER A 284 9.90 -36.57 17.06
C SER A 284 9.74 -37.12 18.48
N HIS A 285 9.47 -36.27 19.47
CA HIS A 285 9.18 -36.72 20.85
C HIS A 285 7.71 -37.04 21.11
N GLY A 286 6.86 -37.06 20.07
CA GLY A 286 5.45 -37.42 20.17
C GLY A 286 4.59 -36.40 20.95
N THR A 287 5.09 -35.19 21.18
CA THR A 287 4.36 -34.10 21.88
C THR A 287 3.47 -33.27 20.98
N MET A 288 3.46 -33.55 19.67
CA MET A 288 2.69 -32.85 18.66
C MET A 288 2.28 -33.85 17.54
N THR A 289 1.07 -33.65 16.99
CA THR A 289 0.60 -34.40 15.81
C THR A 289 1.17 -33.78 14.52
N VAL A 290 1.14 -34.53 13.41
CA VAL A 290 1.58 -34.04 12.09
C VAL A 290 0.68 -32.88 11.63
N SER A 291 -0.62 -32.99 11.85
CA SER A 291 -1.60 -31.91 11.58
C SER A 291 -1.29 -30.64 12.35
N GLY A 292 -0.98 -30.78 13.66
CA GLY A 292 -0.54 -29.66 14.51
C GLY A 292 0.77 -29.02 14.06
N PHE A 293 1.72 -29.82 13.59
CA PHE A 293 2.98 -29.36 13.01
C PHE A 293 2.75 -28.46 11.78
N VAL A 294 1.91 -28.92 10.84
CA VAL A 294 1.59 -28.14 9.62
C VAL A 294 0.86 -26.85 9.96
N LEU A 295 -0.08 -26.89 10.92
CA LEU A 295 -0.77 -25.70 11.40
C LEU A 295 0.21 -24.67 11.99
N ALA A 296 1.14 -25.12 12.83
CA ALA A 296 2.15 -24.28 13.45
C ALA A 296 3.11 -23.66 12.44
N LEU A 297 3.56 -24.41 11.43
CA LEU A 297 4.36 -23.90 10.32
C LEU A 297 3.65 -22.78 9.57
N GLY A 298 2.39 -23.01 9.22
CA GLY A 298 1.56 -22.01 8.55
C GLY A 298 1.36 -20.78 9.40
N ALA A 299 1.16 -20.94 10.71
CA ALA A 299 0.98 -19.81 11.63
C ALA A 299 2.25 -18.94 11.75
N VAL A 300 3.45 -19.53 11.83
CA VAL A 300 4.74 -18.81 11.86
C VAL A 300 4.95 -18.01 10.58
N SER A 301 4.71 -18.62 9.42
CA SER A 301 4.84 -17.93 8.13
C SER A 301 3.81 -16.83 7.97
N GLY A 302 2.54 -17.07 8.32
CA GLY A 302 1.46 -16.11 8.22
C GLY A 302 1.65 -14.90 9.15
N PHE A 303 2.12 -15.10 10.37
CA PHE A 303 2.46 -14.01 11.28
C PHE A 303 3.46 -13.03 10.65
N SER A 304 4.51 -13.54 10.05
CA SER A 304 5.53 -12.70 9.42
C SER A 304 5.04 -12.01 8.14
N SER A 305 4.21 -12.68 7.35
CA SER A 305 3.56 -12.06 6.18
C SER A 305 2.74 -10.86 6.59
N TYR A 306 1.86 -11.01 7.57
CA TYR A 306 1.03 -9.89 8.05
C TYR A 306 1.84 -8.75 8.64
N PHE A 307 2.93 -9.04 9.35
CA PHE A 307 3.81 -7.99 9.87
C PHE A 307 4.47 -7.18 8.73
N ASN A 308 4.96 -7.86 7.68
CA ASN A 308 5.54 -7.20 6.52
C ASN A 308 4.48 -6.39 5.75
N GLU A 309 3.27 -6.91 5.60
CA GLU A 309 2.14 -6.22 4.95
C GLU A 309 1.76 -4.93 5.68
N ILE A 310 1.66 -4.96 7.02
CA ILE A 310 1.40 -3.75 7.83
C ILE A 310 2.49 -2.70 7.58
N THR A 311 3.76 -3.11 7.65
CA THR A 311 4.90 -2.19 7.48
C THR A 311 4.87 -1.54 6.10
N ALA A 312 4.63 -2.31 5.06
CA ALA A 312 4.54 -1.81 3.68
C ALA A 312 3.32 -0.91 3.48
N ALA A 313 2.16 -1.32 4.00
CA ALA A 313 0.91 -0.55 3.87
C ALA A 313 0.97 0.78 4.62
N LEU A 314 1.51 0.81 5.85
CA LEU A 314 1.71 2.05 6.60
C LEU A 314 2.60 3.05 5.86
N SER A 315 3.69 2.59 5.25
CA SER A 315 4.58 3.46 4.49
C SER A 315 3.89 4.08 3.26
N LYS A 316 3.07 3.30 2.58
CA LYS A 316 2.30 3.76 1.41
C LYS A 316 1.13 4.66 1.82
N SER A 317 0.48 4.39 2.96
CA SER A 317 -0.60 5.24 3.48
C SER A 317 -0.11 6.64 3.83
N VAL A 318 1.10 6.78 4.39
CA VAL A 318 1.71 8.10 4.63
C VAL A 318 1.86 8.90 3.34
N LEU A 319 2.32 8.27 2.24
CA LEU A 319 2.41 8.93 0.94
C LEU A 319 1.03 9.36 0.39
N CYS A 320 0.00 8.52 0.58
CA CYS A 320 -1.37 8.88 0.21
C CYS A 320 -1.88 10.09 1.02
N LEU A 321 -1.58 10.14 2.33
CA LEU A 321 -1.98 11.25 3.21
C LEU A 321 -1.29 12.57 2.83
N GLU A 322 -0.04 12.51 2.36
CA GLU A 322 0.63 13.69 1.81
C GLU A 322 -0.04 14.18 0.52
N GLN A 323 -0.44 13.26 -0.36
CA GLN A 323 -1.15 13.61 -1.58
C GLN A 323 -2.54 14.21 -1.28
N ILE A 324 -3.24 13.68 -0.27
CA ILE A 324 -4.51 14.24 0.21
C ILE A 324 -4.30 15.64 0.81
N ARG A 325 -3.15 15.90 1.48
CA ARG A 325 -2.79 17.25 1.95
C ARG A 325 -2.74 18.24 0.79
N TRP A 326 -2.01 17.94 -0.28
CA TRP A 326 -1.94 18.83 -1.45
C TRP A 326 -3.31 19.06 -2.09
N LEU A 327 -4.16 18.06 -2.10
CA LEU A 327 -5.53 18.17 -2.59
C LEU A 327 -6.35 19.13 -1.72
N ARG A 328 -6.20 19.10 -0.39
CA ARG A 328 -6.88 20.01 0.53
C ARG A 328 -6.35 21.44 0.39
N GLU A 329 -5.04 21.61 0.39
CA GLU A 329 -4.39 22.92 0.17
C GLU A 329 -4.84 23.55 -1.15
N PHE A 330 -5.04 22.75 -2.18
CA PHE A 330 -5.58 23.21 -3.45
C PHE A 330 -7.04 23.67 -3.34
N PHE A 331 -7.88 22.95 -2.57
CA PHE A 331 -9.28 23.34 -2.33
C PHE A 331 -9.44 24.59 -1.44
N ASP A 332 -8.41 25.00 -0.72
CA ASP A 332 -8.42 26.21 0.10
C ASP A 332 -8.02 27.46 -0.69
N LEU A 333 -7.65 27.33 -1.96
CA LEU A 333 -7.34 28.48 -2.80
C LEU A 333 -8.60 29.34 -3.02
N PRO A 334 -8.46 30.67 -3.03
CA PRO A 334 -9.60 31.57 -3.12
C PRO A 334 -10.30 31.46 -4.48
N PHE A 335 -11.62 31.53 -4.41
CA PHE A 335 -12.47 31.65 -5.62
C PHE A 335 -12.36 33.03 -6.22
N LEU A 336 -12.70 33.15 -7.50
CA LEU A 336 -12.86 34.43 -8.19
C LEU A 336 -13.88 35.26 -7.44
N SER A 337 -13.42 36.34 -6.82
CA SER A 337 -14.32 37.31 -6.16
C SER A 337 -14.94 38.20 -7.24
N LEU A 338 -16.27 38.14 -7.36
CA LEU A 338 -17.03 39.08 -8.22
C LEU A 338 -16.84 40.54 -7.86
N ILE A 339 -16.26 40.83 -6.69
CA ILE A 339 -15.98 42.19 -6.22
C ILE A 339 -14.88 42.86 -7.06
N HIS A 340 -13.94 42.10 -7.62
CA HIS A 340 -12.88 42.63 -8.49
C HIS A 340 -13.34 42.93 -9.94
N ILE A 341 -14.54 42.48 -10.34
CA ILE A 341 -15.08 42.76 -11.67
C ILE A 341 -15.83 44.11 -11.71
N SER A 342 -16.12 44.70 -10.55
CA SER A 342 -16.92 45.94 -10.42
C SER A 342 -16.13 47.20 -10.16
N GLU A 343 -14.79 47.15 -10.16
CA GLU A 343 -13.99 48.41 -10.13
C GLU A 343 -13.44 48.70 -11.55
N PRO A 344 -13.86 49.84 -12.14
CA PRO A 344 -13.37 50.28 -13.44
C PRO A 344 -11.93 50.79 -13.38
#